data_1a2b119ac864cc5f779027184a12baaa
#
_entry.id   1a2b119ac864cc5f779027184a12baaa
#
_cell.length_a   1.000
_cell.length_b   1.000
_cell.length_c   1.000
_cell.angle_alpha   90.00
_cell.angle_beta   90.00
_cell.angle_gamma   90.00
#
_symmetry.space_group_name_H-M   'P 1'
#
loop_
_entity.id
_entity.type
_entity.pdbx_description
1 polymer ?
#
loop_
_entity_poly.entity_id
_entity_poly.type
_entity_poly.pdbx_seq_one_letter_code
_entity_poly.pdbx_strand_id
1 'polypeptide(L)'
;MSKISRREMLLAAAATGAVPLLAKRVAASAQSVEQSGFVAIGGIDQWIAIAGEDEHNPLILFLHGGPAEAESPFLREFIPWEHDFIVVNWDQRGSGKTYGKNGPATLGMTVQQMAQDAVDVAEYALRKFEKPKLILVGHSWGAVLGLHAVTLRPDLFYAFVGTGQPVSWSLSLEDRERWARRQALAEHNTAAIKQLDDTATLPASDMKRVMASNKWRMSPSDLQYLTIERDFIGPPPFPTKGDVADWIAGGDFTGPKLWPAIFNFDARKEFPEIPVPFFVIEGRDDHMVSFEAAKEYVEQVRAPVKAFIPIDGGHFACFTDPNQFIAALQTRVMPLIDG
;
A
#
# COMPACT_ATOMS: atom_id res chain seq x y z
N MET A 1 -21.32 -26.99 6.58
CA MET A 1 -21.56 -25.78 5.80
C MET A 1 -20.36 -25.61 4.90
N SER A 2 -20.55 -25.77 3.58
CA SER A 2 -19.52 -25.72 2.57
C SER A 2 -18.98 -24.29 2.47
N LYS A 3 -17.67 -24.09 2.55
CA LYS A 3 -17.02 -22.80 2.31
C LYS A 3 -17.15 -22.51 0.81
N ILE A 4 -17.93 -21.48 0.47
CA ILE A 4 -17.99 -20.96 -0.90
C ILE A 4 -16.60 -20.37 -1.19
N SER A 5 -15.91 -20.91 -2.21
CA SER A 5 -14.59 -20.41 -2.60
C SER A 5 -14.75 -19.03 -3.29
N ARG A 6 -13.70 -18.20 -3.22
CA ARG A 6 -13.64 -16.90 -3.94
C ARG A 6 -14.00 -17.04 -5.43
N ARG A 7 -13.76 -18.23 -6.00
CA ARG A 7 -14.03 -18.57 -7.40
C ARG A 7 -15.53 -18.62 -7.76
N GLU A 8 -16.39 -19.01 -6.81
CA GLU A 8 -17.84 -19.18 -7.08
C GLU A 8 -18.59 -17.84 -7.18
N MET A 9 -18.04 -16.75 -6.64
CA MET A 9 -18.64 -15.41 -6.76
C MET A 9 -18.45 -14.76 -8.15
N LEU A 10 -17.41 -15.17 -8.91
CA LEU A 10 -17.07 -14.55 -10.20
C LEU A 10 -17.72 -15.23 -11.42
N LEU A 11 -18.28 -16.42 -11.28
CA LEU A 11 -18.82 -17.21 -12.41
C LEU A 11 -20.23 -16.80 -12.89
N ALA A 12 -20.86 -15.79 -12.27
CA ALA A 12 -22.22 -15.38 -12.62
C ALA A 12 -22.33 -14.42 -13.84
N ALA A 13 -21.24 -14.00 -14.47
CA ALA A 13 -21.26 -12.90 -15.43
C ALA A 13 -20.72 -13.18 -16.86
N ALA A 14 -20.46 -14.43 -17.27
CA ALA A 14 -19.99 -14.65 -18.64
C ALA A 14 -20.55 -15.90 -19.30
N ALA A 15 -21.54 -15.75 -20.13
CA ALA A 15 -21.90 -16.71 -21.18
C ALA A 15 -22.42 -15.98 -22.41
N THR A 16 -21.65 -15.95 -23.51
CA THR A 16 -22.09 -16.29 -24.89
C THR A 16 -21.02 -15.94 -25.93
N GLY A 17 -20.68 -16.92 -26.82
CA GLY A 17 -20.09 -16.61 -28.14
C GLY A 17 -18.94 -17.53 -28.60
N ALA A 18 -19.19 -18.37 -29.57
CA ALA A 18 -18.39 -19.53 -30.03
C ALA A 18 -17.24 -19.24 -31.03
N VAL A 19 -16.13 -19.92 -30.85
CA VAL A 19 -15.14 -20.73 -31.62
C VAL A 19 -14.76 -20.30 -33.06
N PRO A 20 -13.42 -20.40 -33.50
CA PRO A 20 -12.92 -21.69 -33.96
C PRO A 20 -11.50 -22.12 -33.47
N LEU A 21 -11.30 -23.41 -33.55
CA LEU A 21 -10.10 -24.22 -33.24
C LEU A 21 -8.83 -23.75 -33.96
N LEU A 22 -7.71 -23.67 -33.23
CA LEU A 22 -6.37 -24.01 -33.73
C LEU A 22 -5.40 -24.36 -32.62
N ALA A 23 -4.75 -25.52 -32.79
CA ALA A 23 -3.53 -26.04 -32.15
C ALA A 23 -3.43 -26.07 -30.61
N LYS A 24 -3.63 -27.28 -30.08
CA LYS A 24 -3.25 -27.67 -28.70
C LYS A 24 -1.75 -27.45 -28.44
N ARG A 25 -1.39 -26.34 -27.80
CA ARG A 25 -0.43 -26.42 -26.69
C ARG A 25 -1.26 -26.90 -25.51
N VAL A 26 -0.89 -28.03 -24.93
CA VAL A 26 -1.37 -28.41 -23.59
C VAL A 26 -0.81 -27.35 -22.65
N ALA A 27 -1.58 -26.29 -22.43
CA ALA A 27 -1.31 -25.37 -21.34
C ALA A 27 -1.43 -26.22 -20.07
N ALA A 28 -0.36 -26.33 -19.29
CA ALA A 28 -0.46 -26.76 -17.92
C ALA A 28 -1.61 -25.94 -17.31
N SER A 29 -2.56 -26.60 -16.67
CA SER A 29 -3.70 -25.89 -16.08
C SER A 29 -3.12 -24.90 -15.05
N ALA A 30 -3.36 -23.60 -15.25
CA ALA A 30 -2.99 -22.58 -14.30
C ALA A 30 -3.48 -22.99 -12.92
N GLN A 31 -2.56 -23.12 -11.96
CA GLN A 31 -2.90 -23.47 -10.59
C GLN A 31 -3.02 -22.17 -9.79
N SER A 32 -4.23 -21.93 -9.26
CA SER A 32 -4.46 -20.78 -8.40
C SER A 32 -3.70 -20.94 -7.07
N VAL A 33 -3.18 -19.83 -6.58
CA VAL A 33 -2.51 -19.72 -5.28
C VAL A 33 -3.46 -19.06 -4.31
N GLU A 34 -3.70 -19.65 -3.14
CA GLU A 34 -4.39 -19.02 -2.02
C GLU A 34 -3.84 -19.62 -0.73
N GLN A 35 -3.07 -18.85 0.01
CA GLN A 35 -2.47 -19.30 1.27
C GLN A 35 -2.23 -18.12 2.21
N SER A 36 -2.33 -18.38 3.50
CA SER A 36 -1.99 -17.39 4.52
C SER A 36 -1.52 -18.08 5.80
N GLY A 37 -0.68 -17.39 6.55
CA GLY A 37 -0.16 -17.92 7.81
C GLY A 37 0.96 -17.09 8.38
N PHE A 38 1.47 -17.54 9.52
CA PHE A 38 2.62 -16.93 10.17
C PHE A 38 3.92 -17.50 9.63
N VAL A 39 4.88 -16.62 9.35
CA VAL A 39 6.23 -16.94 8.89
C VAL A 39 7.23 -16.29 9.83
N ALA A 40 8.29 -16.99 10.21
CA ALA A 40 9.37 -16.43 11.03
C ALA A 40 10.19 -15.44 10.20
N ILE A 41 10.03 -14.15 10.45
CA ILE A 41 10.69 -13.03 9.78
C ILE A 41 11.24 -12.08 10.85
N GLY A 42 12.53 -11.71 10.74
CA GLY A 42 13.15 -10.74 11.64
C GLY A 42 13.04 -11.09 13.12
N GLY A 43 13.03 -12.39 13.44
CA GLY A 43 12.98 -12.91 14.83
C GLY A 43 11.61 -12.95 15.48
N ILE A 44 10.52 -12.70 14.75
CA ILE A 44 9.14 -12.83 15.20
C ILE A 44 8.27 -13.54 14.16
N ASP A 45 7.11 -14.04 14.58
CA ASP A 45 6.12 -14.62 13.66
C ASP A 45 5.33 -13.50 12.98
N GLN A 46 5.47 -13.32 11.67
CA GLN A 46 4.77 -12.29 10.90
C GLN A 46 3.74 -12.91 9.97
N TRP A 47 2.56 -12.31 9.88
CA TRP A 47 1.47 -12.78 9.05
C TRP A 47 1.68 -12.40 7.59
N ILE A 48 1.55 -13.39 6.70
CA ILE A 48 1.62 -13.21 5.25
C ILE A 48 0.42 -13.90 4.62
N ALA A 49 -0.22 -13.23 3.67
CA ALA A 49 -1.23 -13.80 2.79
C ALA A 49 -0.77 -13.69 1.34
N ILE A 50 -0.92 -14.76 0.57
CA ILE A 50 -0.49 -14.82 -0.83
C ILE A 50 -1.65 -15.36 -1.65
N ALA A 51 -2.06 -14.62 -2.68
CA ALA A 51 -3.12 -15.06 -3.59
C ALA A 51 -2.83 -14.65 -5.04
N GLY A 52 -3.33 -15.44 -6.00
CA GLY A 52 -3.22 -15.19 -7.43
C GLY A 52 -3.92 -16.30 -8.23
N GLU A 53 -4.42 -15.98 -9.41
CA GLU A 53 -5.12 -16.95 -10.26
C GLU A 53 -4.19 -17.91 -11.00
N ASP A 54 -2.93 -17.53 -11.21
CA ASP A 54 -1.91 -18.35 -11.88
C ASP A 54 -0.57 -18.26 -11.16
N GLU A 55 -0.02 -19.41 -10.73
CA GLU A 55 1.31 -19.50 -10.08
C GLU A 55 2.47 -19.03 -10.96
N HIS A 56 2.25 -18.90 -12.28
CA HIS A 56 3.24 -18.41 -13.23
C HIS A 56 3.27 -16.86 -13.31
N ASN A 57 2.24 -16.18 -12.82
CA ASN A 57 2.16 -14.72 -12.83
C ASN A 57 3.33 -14.08 -12.06
N PRO A 58 3.72 -12.84 -12.41
CA PRO A 58 4.71 -12.08 -11.66
C PRO A 58 4.29 -11.88 -10.20
N LEU A 59 5.30 -11.88 -9.30
CA LEU A 59 5.10 -11.58 -7.89
C LEU A 59 5.03 -10.07 -7.65
N ILE A 60 4.05 -9.65 -6.87
CA ILE A 60 4.01 -8.33 -6.22
C ILE A 60 4.12 -8.54 -4.71
N LEU A 61 5.04 -7.84 -4.05
CA LEU A 61 4.99 -7.62 -2.62
C LEU A 61 4.38 -6.24 -2.35
N PHE A 62 3.25 -6.23 -1.66
CA PHE A 62 2.56 -5.01 -1.27
C PHE A 62 2.92 -4.63 0.17
N LEU A 63 3.44 -3.41 0.35
CA LEU A 63 3.76 -2.81 1.64
C LEU A 63 2.64 -1.84 2.03
N HIS A 64 1.89 -2.18 3.07
CA HIS A 64 0.76 -1.38 3.53
C HIS A 64 1.14 -0.03 4.14
N GLY A 65 0.18 0.87 4.20
CA GLY A 65 0.29 2.22 4.75
C GLY A 65 0.23 2.32 6.27
N GLY A 66 -0.11 3.49 6.75
CA GLY A 66 -0.27 3.84 8.15
C GLY A 66 0.84 4.75 8.69
N PRO A 67 1.74 4.30 9.58
CA PRO A 67 2.12 2.91 9.91
C PRO A 67 1.06 2.10 10.64
N ALA A 68 1.05 0.81 10.40
CA ALA A 68 0.19 -0.21 11.00
C ALA A 68 -1.25 -0.34 10.44
N GLU A 69 -1.52 0.17 9.26
CA GLU A 69 -2.77 -0.10 8.53
C GLU A 69 -2.65 -1.41 7.75
N ALA A 70 -2.59 -2.54 8.48
CA ALA A 70 -2.42 -3.87 7.93
C ALA A 70 -3.54 -4.25 6.95
N GLU A 71 -3.18 -4.95 5.86
CA GLU A 71 -4.12 -5.31 4.80
C GLU A 71 -4.88 -6.62 5.05
N SER A 72 -4.53 -7.39 6.08
CA SER A 72 -5.20 -8.66 6.36
C SER A 72 -6.72 -8.57 6.47
N PRO A 73 -7.33 -7.47 6.93
CA PRO A 73 -8.77 -7.31 6.90
C PRO A 73 -9.34 -6.95 5.52
N PHE A 74 -8.51 -6.45 4.60
CA PHE A 74 -8.91 -5.89 3.30
C PHE A 74 -8.48 -6.75 2.10
N LEU A 75 -8.11 -8.01 2.30
CA LEU A 75 -7.60 -8.87 1.22
C LEU A 75 -8.52 -8.95 0.00
N ARG A 76 -9.81 -8.74 0.17
CA ARG A 76 -10.78 -8.71 -0.95
C ARG A 76 -10.50 -7.59 -1.96
N GLU A 77 -9.89 -6.50 -1.52
CA GLU A 77 -9.57 -5.35 -2.37
C GLU A 77 -8.44 -5.67 -3.35
N PHE A 78 -7.71 -6.77 -3.10
CA PHE A 78 -6.66 -7.26 -3.99
C PHE A 78 -7.16 -8.28 -5.03
N ILE A 79 -8.43 -8.73 -4.97
CA ILE A 79 -8.97 -9.68 -5.96
C ILE A 79 -8.77 -9.22 -7.42
N PRO A 80 -8.96 -7.94 -7.77
CA PRO A 80 -8.68 -7.48 -9.14
C PRO A 80 -7.21 -7.63 -9.56
N TRP A 81 -6.27 -7.59 -8.61
CA TRP A 81 -4.84 -7.73 -8.85
C TRP A 81 -4.43 -9.19 -9.07
N GLU A 82 -5.14 -10.13 -8.43
CA GLU A 82 -4.85 -11.57 -8.44
C GLU A 82 -5.01 -12.21 -9.83
N HIS A 83 -5.72 -11.52 -10.75
CA HIS A 83 -5.85 -11.96 -12.14
C HIS A 83 -4.51 -11.95 -12.89
N ASP A 84 -3.71 -10.91 -12.69
CA ASP A 84 -2.48 -10.68 -13.45
C ASP A 84 -1.21 -10.92 -12.61
N PHE A 85 -1.34 -11.00 -11.29
CA PHE A 85 -0.22 -11.08 -10.34
C PHE A 85 -0.45 -12.12 -9.25
N ILE A 86 0.64 -12.63 -8.69
CA ILE A 86 0.64 -13.25 -7.38
C ILE A 86 0.91 -12.14 -6.37
N VAL A 87 -0.09 -11.80 -5.56
CA VAL A 87 0.00 -10.72 -4.58
C VAL A 87 0.40 -11.25 -3.22
N VAL A 88 1.49 -10.74 -2.69
CA VAL A 88 1.98 -10.99 -1.33
C VAL A 88 1.60 -9.82 -0.46
N ASN A 89 0.61 -10.00 0.42
CA ASN A 89 0.21 -9.06 1.46
C ASN A 89 0.87 -9.47 2.77
N TRP A 90 1.44 -8.50 3.48
CA TRP A 90 2.19 -8.72 4.70
C TRP A 90 1.73 -7.76 5.79
N ASP A 91 1.21 -8.29 6.89
CA ASP A 91 0.99 -7.50 8.10
C ASP A 91 2.34 -7.23 8.74
N GLN A 92 2.83 -6.01 8.60
CA GLN A 92 4.15 -5.60 9.05
C GLN A 92 4.29 -5.75 10.57
N ARG A 93 5.52 -5.77 11.05
CA ARG A 93 5.87 -5.76 12.47
C ARG A 93 5.03 -4.72 13.24
N GLY A 94 4.33 -5.17 14.30
CA GLY A 94 3.49 -4.31 15.13
C GLY A 94 2.12 -3.98 14.55
N SER A 95 1.68 -4.61 13.46
CA SER A 95 0.38 -4.35 12.83
C SER A 95 -0.48 -5.60 12.67
N GLY A 96 -1.78 -5.43 12.61
CA GLY A 96 -2.77 -6.46 12.32
C GLY A 96 -2.55 -7.78 13.04
N LYS A 97 -2.64 -8.89 12.34
CA LYS A 97 -2.44 -10.25 12.89
C LYS A 97 -1.02 -10.48 13.41
N THR A 98 -0.02 -9.81 12.84
CA THR A 98 1.36 -9.84 13.36
C THR A 98 1.42 -9.26 14.78
N TYR A 99 0.75 -8.14 15.02
CA TYR A 99 0.64 -7.61 16.38
C TYR A 99 -0.17 -8.52 17.30
N GLY A 100 -1.31 -9.01 16.83
CA GLY A 100 -2.14 -9.95 17.60
C GLY A 100 -1.37 -11.19 18.08
N LYS A 101 -0.44 -11.69 17.27
CA LYS A 101 0.41 -12.83 17.62
C LYS A 101 1.52 -12.50 18.63
N ASN A 102 2.21 -11.36 18.46
CA ASN A 102 3.43 -11.04 19.20
C ASN A 102 3.18 -10.06 20.37
N GLY A 103 2.12 -9.27 20.30
CA GLY A 103 1.70 -8.34 21.35
C GLY A 103 2.66 -7.17 21.59
N PRO A 104 2.50 -6.48 22.73
CA PRO A 104 3.24 -5.26 23.05
C PRO A 104 4.72 -5.50 23.38
N ALA A 105 5.17 -6.74 23.53
CA ALA A 105 6.58 -7.09 23.72
C ALA A 105 7.39 -7.09 22.41
N THR A 106 6.75 -6.80 21.26
CA THR A 106 7.41 -6.74 19.96
C THR A 106 8.55 -5.72 19.98
N LEU A 107 9.76 -6.20 19.72
CA LEU A 107 10.99 -5.39 19.63
C LEU A 107 11.26 -4.99 18.16
N GLY A 108 12.24 -4.07 17.98
CA GLY A 108 12.72 -3.70 16.64
C GLY A 108 11.73 -2.81 15.88
N MET A 109 10.94 -2.00 16.58
CA MET A 109 10.03 -1.02 15.99
C MET A 109 10.81 0.19 15.44
N THR A 110 11.64 -0.04 14.44
CA THR A 110 12.44 0.97 13.73
C THR A 110 12.28 0.83 12.23
N VAL A 111 12.46 1.93 11.48
CA VAL A 111 12.42 1.93 10.02
C VAL A 111 13.41 0.91 9.44
N GLN A 112 14.62 0.86 10.00
CA GLN A 112 15.69 -0.02 9.53
C GLN A 112 15.33 -1.50 9.70
N GLN A 113 14.77 -1.88 10.88
CA GLN A 113 14.35 -3.26 11.09
C GLN A 113 13.18 -3.64 10.18
N MET A 114 12.20 -2.74 10.01
CA MET A 114 11.04 -3.01 9.17
C MET A 114 11.42 -3.06 7.67
N ALA A 115 12.41 -2.26 7.25
CA ALA A 115 12.97 -2.37 5.90
C ALA A 115 13.69 -3.70 5.68
N GLN A 116 14.42 -4.19 6.68
CA GLN A 116 15.02 -5.52 6.63
C GLN A 116 13.96 -6.62 6.61
N ASP A 117 12.89 -6.49 7.43
CA ASP A 117 11.76 -7.42 7.39
C ASP A 117 11.11 -7.47 5.99
N ALA A 118 10.97 -6.31 5.30
CA ALA A 118 10.44 -6.26 3.94
C ALA A 118 11.35 -7.02 2.93
N VAL A 119 12.67 -6.90 3.09
CA VAL A 119 13.66 -7.69 2.33
C VAL A 119 13.51 -9.17 2.61
N ASP A 120 13.39 -9.56 3.88
CA ASP A 120 13.26 -10.97 4.29
C ASP A 120 11.94 -11.58 3.77
N VAL A 121 10.83 -10.80 3.74
CA VAL A 121 9.56 -11.21 3.12
C VAL A 121 9.70 -11.36 1.61
N ALA A 122 10.39 -10.44 0.94
CA ALA A 122 10.67 -10.55 -0.50
C ALA A 122 11.46 -11.82 -0.81
N GLU A 123 12.53 -12.10 -0.06
CA GLU A 123 13.32 -13.32 -0.20
C GLU A 123 12.51 -14.60 0.06
N TYR A 124 11.64 -14.57 1.08
CA TYR A 124 10.73 -15.68 1.36
C TYR A 124 9.81 -15.96 0.16
N ALA A 125 9.18 -14.92 -0.41
CA ALA A 125 8.28 -15.06 -1.55
C ALA A 125 9.02 -15.55 -2.80
N LEU A 126 10.19 -14.99 -3.10
CA LEU A 126 11.02 -15.38 -4.23
C LEU A 126 11.46 -16.84 -4.16
N ARG A 127 11.93 -17.30 -2.99
CA ARG A 127 12.29 -18.72 -2.78
C ARG A 127 11.08 -19.65 -2.94
N LYS A 128 9.92 -19.23 -2.41
CA LYS A 128 8.70 -20.06 -2.42
C LYS A 128 8.16 -20.29 -3.82
N PHE A 129 8.25 -19.30 -4.71
CA PHE A 129 7.74 -19.38 -6.07
C PHE A 129 8.84 -19.56 -7.12
N GLU A 130 10.08 -19.77 -6.69
CA GLU A 130 11.24 -19.94 -7.56
C GLU A 130 11.37 -18.82 -8.61
N LYS A 131 11.03 -17.56 -8.21
CA LYS A 131 11.11 -16.38 -9.06
C LYS A 131 12.43 -15.63 -8.80
N PRO A 132 13.07 -15.05 -9.84
CA PRO A 132 14.34 -14.35 -9.68
C PRO A 132 14.19 -12.99 -9.01
N LYS A 133 13.10 -12.28 -9.26
CA LYS A 133 12.80 -10.95 -8.72
C LYS A 133 11.28 -10.76 -8.58
N LEU A 134 10.87 -9.72 -7.88
CA LEU A 134 9.48 -9.30 -7.75
C LEU A 134 9.31 -7.79 -8.00
N ILE A 135 8.07 -7.34 -8.17
CA ILE A 135 7.69 -5.92 -8.15
C ILE A 135 7.39 -5.56 -6.70
N LEU A 136 8.03 -4.50 -6.19
CA LEU A 136 7.69 -3.96 -4.88
C LEU A 136 6.69 -2.82 -5.06
N VAL A 137 5.55 -2.89 -4.40
CA VAL A 137 4.54 -1.82 -4.37
C VAL A 137 4.43 -1.33 -2.93
N GLY A 138 4.56 -0.03 -2.72
CA GLY A 138 4.44 0.57 -1.40
C GLY A 138 3.38 1.66 -1.39
N HIS A 139 2.41 1.56 -0.46
CA HIS A 139 1.39 2.58 -0.26
C HIS A 139 1.73 3.43 0.98
N SER A 140 1.73 4.76 0.82
CA SER A 140 1.89 5.70 1.93
C SER A 140 3.15 5.40 2.77
N TRP A 141 3.02 5.07 4.04
CA TRP A 141 4.12 4.57 4.87
C TRP A 141 4.89 3.41 4.21
N GLY A 142 4.18 2.49 3.56
CA GLY A 142 4.80 1.39 2.82
C GLY A 142 5.70 1.88 1.69
N ALA A 143 5.42 3.06 1.09
CA ALA A 143 6.30 3.65 0.09
C ALA A 143 7.59 4.19 0.71
N VAL A 144 7.56 4.74 1.91
CA VAL A 144 8.77 5.09 2.67
C VAL A 144 9.61 3.83 2.92
N LEU A 145 8.97 2.77 3.38
CA LEU A 145 9.63 1.49 3.65
C LEU A 145 10.22 0.86 2.38
N GLY A 146 9.51 0.98 1.25
CA GLY A 146 9.96 0.50 -0.06
C GLY A 146 11.24 1.17 -0.53
N LEU A 147 11.39 2.50 -0.34
CA LEU A 147 12.64 3.22 -0.64
C LEU A 147 13.84 2.64 0.12
N HIS A 148 13.68 2.34 1.41
CA HIS A 148 14.72 1.68 2.20
C HIS A 148 15.00 0.25 1.70
N ALA A 149 13.97 -0.55 1.43
CA ALA A 149 14.11 -1.95 1.02
C ALA A 149 14.87 -2.08 -0.32
N VAL A 150 14.52 -1.27 -1.34
CA VAL A 150 15.19 -1.33 -2.65
C VAL A 150 16.63 -0.81 -2.58
N THR A 151 16.95 0.05 -1.62
CA THR A 151 18.32 0.50 -1.38
C THR A 151 19.16 -0.59 -0.71
N LEU A 152 18.55 -1.37 0.20
CA LEU A 152 19.22 -2.48 0.87
C LEU A 152 19.54 -3.64 -0.08
N ARG A 153 18.57 -4.05 -0.91
CA ARG A 153 18.69 -5.22 -1.79
C ARG A 153 18.04 -4.98 -3.15
N PRO A 154 18.67 -4.13 -3.99
CA PRO A 154 18.15 -3.82 -5.33
C PRO A 154 18.06 -5.03 -6.25
N ASP A 155 18.85 -6.04 -5.99
CA ASP A 155 18.89 -7.28 -6.77
C ASP A 155 17.60 -8.11 -6.70
N LEU A 156 16.75 -7.90 -5.69
CA LEU A 156 15.50 -8.62 -5.51
C LEU A 156 14.32 -8.04 -6.31
N PHE A 157 14.48 -6.85 -6.87
CA PHE A 157 13.35 -6.11 -7.42
C PHE A 157 13.50 -5.80 -8.91
N TYR A 158 12.46 -6.06 -9.70
CA TYR A 158 12.34 -5.58 -11.08
C TYR A 158 12.10 -4.07 -11.12
N ALA A 159 11.26 -3.60 -10.20
CA ALA A 159 10.91 -2.19 -10.05
C ALA A 159 10.38 -1.93 -8.64
N PHE A 160 10.44 -0.66 -8.24
CA PHE A 160 9.68 -0.14 -7.10
C PHE A 160 8.59 0.82 -7.59
N VAL A 161 7.37 0.61 -7.10
CA VAL A 161 6.19 1.43 -7.40
C VAL A 161 5.68 2.03 -6.10
N GLY A 162 5.77 3.35 -5.97
CA GLY A 162 5.14 4.09 -4.89
C GLY A 162 3.73 4.54 -5.27
N THR A 163 2.81 4.55 -4.30
CA THR A 163 1.48 5.16 -4.41
C THR A 163 1.12 5.82 -3.08
N GLY A 164 0.41 6.94 -3.12
CA GLY A 164 0.33 7.80 -1.93
C GLY A 164 1.75 8.14 -1.44
N GLN A 165 2.66 8.51 -2.36
CA GLN A 165 4.11 8.57 -2.14
C GLN A 165 4.52 9.74 -1.26
N PRO A 166 4.88 9.53 0.03
CA PRO A 166 5.41 10.60 0.86
C PRO A 166 6.78 11.06 0.34
N VAL A 167 6.99 12.36 0.28
CA VAL A 167 8.28 12.96 -0.05
C VAL A 167 8.87 13.67 1.15
N SER A 168 8.06 14.47 1.85
CA SER A 168 8.46 15.15 3.07
C SER A 168 7.21 15.38 3.91
N TRP A 169 7.33 15.18 5.22
CA TRP A 169 6.23 15.43 6.14
C TRP A 169 5.73 16.88 6.07
N SER A 170 6.65 17.85 6.08
CA SER A 170 6.28 19.27 6.04
C SER A 170 5.52 19.64 4.78
N LEU A 171 5.96 19.17 3.60
CA LEU A 171 5.27 19.44 2.33
C LEU A 171 3.88 18.80 2.32
N SER A 172 3.74 17.59 2.82
CA SER A 172 2.45 16.91 2.92
C SER A 172 1.50 17.66 3.84
N LEU A 173 1.97 18.09 5.01
CA LEU A 173 1.17 18.85 5.96
C LEU A 173 0.72 20.21 5.37
N GLU A 174 1.62 20.94 4.72
CA GLU A 174 1.32 22.23 4.07
C GLU A 174 0.26 22.09 2.97
N ASP A 175 0.36 21.05 2.13
CA ASP A 175 -0.63 20.80 1.09
C ASP A 175 -1.98 20.45 1.67
N ARG A 176 -2.01 19.57 2.66
CA ARG A 176 -3.18 19.16 3.41
C ARG A 176 -3.91 20.33 4.06
N GLU A 177 -3.18 21.22 4.75
CA GLU A 177 -3.74 22.42 5.37
C GLU A 177 -4.28 23.39 4.33
N ARG A 178 -3.58 23.57 3.23
CA ARG A 178 -4.00 24.42 2.12
C ARG A 178 -5.29 23.89 1.49
N TRP A 179 -5.38 22.59 1.27
CA TRP A 179 -6.59 21.96 0.77
C TRP A 179 -7.75 22.11 1.76
N ALA A 180 -7.57 21.70 3.02
CA ALA A 180 -8.59 21.78 4.06
C ALA A 180 -9.13 23.22 4.21
N ARG A 181 -8.26 24.22 4.14
CA ARG A 181 -8.66 25.64 4.20
C ARG A 181 -9.47 26.07 2.99
N ARG A 182 -9.08 25.66 1.79
CA ARG A 182 -9.87 25.95 0.57
C ARG A 182 -11.27 25.38 0.66
N GLN A 183 -11.42 24.13 1.10
CA GLN A 183 -12.72 23.50 1.29
C GLN A 183 -13.55 24.23 2.37
N ALA A 184 -12.95 24.51 3.51
CA ALA A 184 -13.62 25.20 4.61
C ALA A 184 -14.12 26.61 4.19
N LEU A 185 -13.37 27.34 3.37
CA LEU A 185 -13.79 28.63 2.82
C LEU A 185 -14.94 28.48 1.83
N ALA A 186 -14.88 27.50 0.93
CA ALA A 186 -15.92 27.23 -0.06
C ALA A 186 -17.25 26.84 0.59
N GLU A 187 -17.19 26.10 1.70
CA GLU A 187 -18.34 25.62 2.48
C GLU A 187 -18.80 26.60 3.56
N HIS A 188 -18.15 27.77 3.69
CA HIS A 188 -18.37 28.72 4.79
C HIS A 188 -18.25 28.09 6.19
N ASN A 189 -17.38 27.08 6.34
CA ASN A 189 -17.15 26.35 7.57
C ASN A 189 -16.22 27.10 8.53
N THR A 190 -16.80 28.04 9.28
CA THR A 190 -16.06 28.88 10.23
C THR A 190 -15.37 28.11 11.34
N ALA A 191 -15.94 26.95 11.74
CA ALA A 191 -15.32 26.09 12.76
C ALA A 191 -14.04 25.44 12.27
N ALA A 192 -14.02 24.97 11.01
CA ALA A 192 -12.81 24.42 10.40
C ALA A 192 -11.74 25.49 10.23
N ILE A 193 -12.10 26.67 9.73
CA ILE A 193 -11.17 27.80 9.56
C ILE A 193 -10.53 28.16 10.90
N LYS A 194 -11.36 28.34 11.95
CA LYS A 194 -10.86 28.65 13.28
C LYS A 194 -9.90 27.58 13.81
N GLN A 195 -10.23 26.30 13.68
CA GLN A 195 -9.38 25.21 14.17
C GLN A 195 -8.03 25.17 13.43
N LEU A 196 -8.02 25.38 12.12
CA LEU A 196 -6.80 25.47 11.32
C LEU A 196 -5.96 26.68 11.72
N ASP A 197 -6.58 27.85 11.99
CA ASP A 197 -5.89 29.05 12.44
C ASP A 197 -5.27 28.88 13.82
N ASP A 198 -6.01 28.31 14.77
CA ASP A 198 -5.55 28.06 16.14
C ASP A 198 -4.33 27.14 16.20
N THR A 199 -4.15 26.27 15.21
CA THR A 199 -3.05 25.29 15.16
C THR A 199 -1.92 25.64 14.19
N ALA A 200 -2.10 26.62 13.30
CA ALA A 200 -1.16 26.93 12.22
C ALA A 200 0.27 27.27 12.68
N THR A 201 0.42 27.85 13.89
CA THR A 201 1.72 28.23 14.44
C THR A 201 2.42 27.13 15.24
N LEU A 202 1.74 25.99 15.47
CA LEU A 202 2.33 24.85 16.16
C LEU A 202 3.36 24.15 15.25
N PRO A 203 4.37 23.48 15.81
CA PRO A 203 5.31 22.67 15.02
C PRO A 203 4.59 21.67 14.11
N ALA A 204 5.17 21.35 12.96
CA ALA A 204 4.61 20.37 12.02
C ALA A 204 4.45 18.96 12.62
N SER A 205 5.20 18.64 13.66
CA SER A 205 5.11 17.40 14.44
C SER A 205 4.14 17.45 15.62
N ASP A 206 3.48 18.60 15.84
CA ASP A 206 2.50 18.71 16.93
C ASP A 206 1.21 17.98 16.56
N MET A 207 0.82 16.99 17.35
CA MET A 207 -0.34 16.15 17.07
C MET A 207 -1.66 16.92 17.00
N LYS A 208 -1.79 18.07 17.69
CA LYS A 208 -3.00 18.92 17.56
C LYS A 208 -3.12 19.50 16.15
N ARG A 209 -1.99 19.98 15.59
CA ARG A 209 -1.93 20.48 14.22
C ARG A 209 -2.21 19.38 13.22
N VAL A 210 -1.58 18.22 13.38
CA VAL A 210 -1.80 17.03 12.54
C VAL A 210 -3.27 16.62 12.56
N MET A 211 -3.86 16.49 13.74
CA MET A 211 -5.27 16.08 13.86
C MET A 211 -6.24 17.14 13.33
N ALA A 212 -5.95 18.42 13.48
CA ALA A 212 -6.76 19.50 12.90
C ALA A 212 -6.77 19.40 11.36
N SER A 213 -5.61 19.24 10.75
CA SER A 213 -5.50 19.07 9.29
C SER A 213 -6.18 17.79 8.81
N ASN A 214 -6.03 16.69 9.54
CA ASN A 214 -6.63 15.41 9.19
C ASN A 214 -8.16 15.44 9.21
N LYS A 215 -8.75 16.12 10.15
CA LYS A 215 -10.21 16.19 10.31
C LYS A 215 -10.92 16.80 9.09
N TRP A 216 -10.25 17.71 8.37
CA TRP A 216 -10.85 18.50 7.29
C TRP A 216 -10.28 18.21 5.90
N ARG A 217 -9.40 17.21 5.80
CA ARG A 217 -8.63 16.89 4.58
C ARG A 217 -9.36 16.03 3.56
N MET A 218 -10.45 15.38 3.96
CA MET A 218 -11.02 14.29 3.16
C MET A 218 -11.50 14.78 1.80
N SER A 219 -10.85 14.33 0.75
CA SER A 219 -11.35 14.44 -0.61
C SER A 219 -12.56 13.50 -0.81
N PRO A 220 -13.42 13.73 -1.82
CA PRO A 220 -14.49 12.79 -2.16
C PRO A 220 -13.98 11.37 -2.43
N SER A 221 -12.80 11.25 -3.04
CA SER A 221 -12.15 9.96 -3.34
C SER A 221 -11.73 9.23 -2.05
N ASP A 222 -11.17 9.98 -1.08
CA ASP A 222 -10.77 9.41 0.21
C ASP A 222 -11.98 8.99 1.04
N LEU A 223 -13.11 9.73 0.93
CA LEU A 223 -14.38 9.35 1.56
C LEU A 223 -14.91 8.00 1.03
N GLN A 224 -14.62 7.66 -0.22
CA GLN A 224 -14.97 6.35 -0.78
C GLN A 224 -14.21 5.23 -0.05
N TYR A 225 -12.92 5.42 0.24
CA TYR A 225 -12.12 4.45 1.00
C TYR A 225 -12.69 4.21 2.41
N LEU A 226 -13.14 5.25 3.10
CA LEU A 226 -13.81 5.09 4.40
C LEU A 226 -15.09 4.23 4.33
N THR A 227 -15.70 4.13 3.16
CA THR A 227 -16.84 3.22 2.96
C THR A 227 -16.36 1.77 2.92
N ILE A 228 -15.21 1.52 2.31
CA ILE A 228 -14.53 0.22 2.33
C ILE A 228 -14.18 -0.15 3.79
N GLU A 229 -13.53 0.75 4.53
CA GLU A 229 -13.21 0.53 5.95
C GLU A 229 -14.44 0.25 6.82
N ARG A 230 -15.55 0.91 6.57
CA ARG A 230 -16.78 0.74 7.34
C ARG A 230 -17.37 -0.66 7.20
N ASP A 231 -17.15 -1.31 6.07
CA ASP A 231 -17.60 -2.67 5.79
C ASP A 231 -16.72 -3.75 6.48
N PHE A 232 -15.75 -3.35 7.28
CA PHE A 232 -14.85 -4.19 8.04
C PHE A 232 -15.55 -5.21 8.94
N ILE A 233 -16.60 -4.77 9.60
CA ILE A 233 -17.34 -5.58 10.57
C ILE A 233 -18.66 -5.99 9.95
N GLY A 234 -18.66 -7.12 9.27
CA GLY A 234 -19.83 -7.67 8.63
C GLY A 234 -19.91 -9.19 8.75
N PRO A 235 -20.98 -9.81 8.22
CA PRO A 235 -21.03 -11.26 8.10
C PRO A 235 -19.92 -11.74 7.14
N PRO A 236 -19.47 -13.01 7.21
CA PRO A 236 -18.45 -13.52 6.31
C PRO A 236 -18.70 -13.12 4.83
N PRO A 237 -17.67 -12.75 4.06
CA PRO A 237 -16.23 -12.97 4.31
C PRO A 237 -15.49 -11.86 5.08
N PHE A 238 -16.20 -10.99 5.78
CA PHE A 238 -15.57 -9.89 6.52
C PHE A 238 -14.70 -10.37 7.69
N PRO A 239 -13.71 -9.55 8.14
CA PRO A 239 -12.85 -9.91 9.24
C PRO A 239 -13.64 -10.15 10.55
N THR A 240 -13.06 -10.93 11.43
CA THR A 240 -13.61 -11.19 12.76
C THR A 240 -13.43 -9.97 13.66
N LYS A 241 -14.19 -9.91 14.76
CA LYS A 241 -13.98 -8.89 15.81
C LYS A 241 -12.55 -8.92 16.39
N GLY A 242 -11.91 -10.11 16.42
CA GLY A 242 -10.53 -10.27 16.86
C GLY A 242 -9.56 -9.59 15.89
N ASP A 243 -9.74 -9.78 14.59
CA ASP A 243 -8.90 -9.15 13.57
C ASP A 243 -8.96 -7.61 13.64
N VAL A 244 -10.15 -7.06 13.87
CA VAL A 244 -10.34 -5.60 14.05
C VAL A 244 -9.68 -5.11 15.34
N ALA A 245 -9.80 -5.86 16.44
CA ALA A 245 -9.17 -5.51 17.70
C ALA A 245 -7.64 -5.49 17.58
N ASP A 246 -7.05 -6.47 16.92
CA ASP A 246 -5.61 -6.55 16.66
C ASP A 246 -5.14 -5.41 15.75
N TRP A 247 -5.94 -5.04 14.75
CA TRP A 247 -5.65 -3.92 13.85
C TRP A 247 -5.60 -2.59 14.60
N ILE A 248 -6.62 -2.30 15.44
CA ILE A 248 -6.67 -1.08 16.27
C ILE A 248 -5.50 -1.06 17.26
N ALA A 249 -5.32 -2.15 18.02
CA ALA A 249 -4.27 -2.22 19.04
C ALA A 249 -2.86 -2.15 18.42
N GLY A 250 -2.65 -2.69 17.23
CA GLY A 250 -1.42 -2.57 16.46
C GLY A 250 -1.14 -1.11 16.06
N GLY A 251 -2.15 -0.37 15.64
CA GLY A 251 -2.06 1.07 15.33
C GLY A 251 -1.64 1.89 16.57
N ASP A 252 -2.31 1.67 17.69
CA ASP A 252 -2.02 2.35 18.96
C ASP A 252 -0.61 2.03 19.49
N PHE A 253 -0.13 0.81 19.25
CA PHE A 253 1.21 0.38 19.66
C PHE A 253 2.31 0.96 18.76
N THR A 254 2.10 0.95 17.46
CA THR A 254 3.12 1.26 16.44
C THR A 254 3.26 2.76 16.19
N GLY A 255 2.14 3.48 16.13
CA GLY A 255 2.14 4.90 15.82
C GLY A 255 3.13 5.71 16.67
N PRO A 256 3.05 5.70 18.02
CA PRO A 256 3.96 6.48 18.86
C PRO A 256 5.45 6.17 18.65
N LYS A 257 5.79 4.97 18.16
CA LYS A 257 7.18 4.54 17.95
C LYS A 257 7.74 5.01 16.61
N LEU A 258 6.90 5.11 15.59
CA LEU A 258 7.32 5.42 14.22
C LEU A 258 7.04 6.86 13.79
N TRP A 259 6.07 7.56 14.42
CA TRP A 259 5.80 8.97 14.10
C TRP A 259 7.03 9.87 14.10
N PRO A 260 7.99 9.75 15.07
CA PRO A 260 9.19 10.58 15.04
C PRO A 260 10.04 10.41 13.75
N ALA A 261 10.10 9.19 13.20
CA ALA A 261 10.80 8.94 11.94
C ALA A 261 10.06 9.58 10.77
N ILE A 262 8.73 9.46 10.72
CA ILE A 262 7.89 10.06 9.67
C ILE A 262 7.99 11.58 9.66
N PHE A 263 7.95 12.22 10.84
CA PHE A 263 8.05 13.68 10.96
C PHE A 263 9.38 14.24 10.45
N ASN A 264 10.45 13.44 10.51
CA ASN A 264 11.78 13.83 10.06
C ASN A 264 12.10 13.36 8.64
N PHE A 265 11.25 12.55 8.01
CA PHE A 265 11.48 11.99 6.69
C PHE A 265 11.49 13.05 5.59
N ASP A 266 12.53 13.00 4.74
CA ASP A 266 12.62 13.78 3.51
C ASP A 266 13.31 12.94 2.42
N ALA A 267 12.51 12.36 1.50
CA ALA A 267 13.00 11.49 0.43
C ALA A 267 14.05 12.17 -0.46
N ARG A 268 13.96 13.49 -0.65
CA ARG A 268 14.91 14.26 -1.48
C ARG A 268 16.33 14.25 -0.91
N LYS A 269 16.44 14.14 0.43
CA LYS A 269 17.71 14.10 1.16
C LYS A 269 18.22 12.68 1.35
N GLU A 270 17.30 11.78 1.72
CA GLU A 270 17.65 10.41 2.08
C GLU A 270 17.84 9.51 0.86
N PHE A 271 17.05 9.76 -0.21
CA PHE A 271 17.04 8.95 -1.43
C PHE A 271 17.18 9.82 -2.70
N PRO A 272 18.29 10.55 -2.88
CA PRO A 272 18.54 11.32 -4.11
C PRO A 272 18.78 10.41 -5.33
N GLU A 273 18.96 9.11 -5.09
CA GLU A 273 19.14 8.06 -6.09
C GLU A 273 18.45 6.79 -5.66
N ILE A 274 17.75 6.14 -6.59
CA ILE A 274 17.06 4.86 -6.40
C ILE A 274 17.69 3.85 -7.37
N PRO A 275 18.23 2.71 -6.87
CA PRO A 275 19.04 1.80 -7.67
C PRO A 275 18.25 0.88 -8.60
N VAL A 276 16.91 0.95 -8.58
CA VAL A 276 16.00 0.16 -9.41
C VAL A 276 15.10 1.06 -10.26
N PRO A 277 14.44 0.57 -11.30
CA PRO A 277 13.34 1.28 -11.95
C PRO A 277 12.31 1.75 -10.91
N PHE A 278 11.96 3.04 -10.96
CA PHE A 278 11.12 3.72 -9.98
C PHE A 278 9.92 4.39 -10.64
N PHE A 279 8.74 4.01 -10.20
CA PHE A 279 7.48 4.56 -10.66
C PHE A 279 6.69 5.09 -9.47
N VAL A 280 5.97 6.19 -9.69
CA VAL A 280 4.94 6.67 -8.75
C VAL A 280 3.63 6.71 -9.50
N ILE A 281 2.67 5.89 -9.07
CA ILE A 281 1.29 5.88 -9.56
C ILE A 281 0.45 6.56 -8.50
N GLU A 282 -0.03 7.77 -8.79
CA GLU A 282 -0.56 8.69 -7.77
C GLU A 282 -1.95 9.20 -8.11
N GLY A 283 -2.86 9.21 -7.15
CA GLY A 283 -4.17 9.83 -7.30
C GLY A 283 -4.08 11.35 -7.42
N ARG A 284 -4.78 11.95 -8.41
CA ARG A 284 -4.75 13.40 -8.69
C ARG A 284 -5.27 14.25 -7.53
N ASP A 285 -6.19 13.68 -6.73
CA ASP A 285 -6.82 14.33 -5.59
C ASP A 285 -6.20 13.90 -4.26
N ASP A 286 -4.95 13.39 -4.28
CA ASP A 286 -4.24 13.07 -3.05
C ASP A 286 -3.82 14.35 -2.32
N HIS A 287 -4.44 14.54 -1.16
CA HIS A 287 -4.14 15.62 -0.22
C HIS A 287 -3.70 15.09 1.15
N MET A 288 -3.46 13.77 1.27
CA MET A 288 -2.83 13.19 2.45
C MET A 288 -1.32 13.29 2.38
N VAL A 289 -0.77 13.05 1.20
CA VAL A 289 0.59 13.46 0.82
C VAL A 289 0.50 14.49 -0.31
N SER A 290 1.58 15.15 -0.62
CA SER A 290 1.53 16.18 -1.67
C SER A 290 1.77 15.54 -3.04
N PHE A 291 0.73 15.50 -3.88
CA PHE A 291 0.81 15.09 -5.28
C PHE A 291 1.92 15.83 -6.06
N GLU A 292 1.99 17.15 -5.91
CA GLU A 292 3.01 17.96 -6.61
C GLU A 292 4.42 17.64 -6.11
N ALA A 293 4.62 17.47 -4.80
CA ALA A 293 5.92 17.09 -4.27
C ALA A 293 6.36 15.69 -4.74
N ALA A 294 5.43 14.73 -4.85
CA ALA A 294 5.71 13.40 -5.38
C ALA A 294 6.13 13.47 -6.86
N LYS A 295 5.43 14.27 -7.66
CA LYS A 295 5.78 14.54 -9.06
C LYS A 295 7.16 15.17 -9.20
N GLU A 296 7.43 16.26 -8.47
CA GLU A 296 8.72 16.95 -8.49
C GLU A 296 9.87 16.02 -8.04
N TYR A 297 9.63 15.18 -7.03
CA TYR A 297 10.62 14.21 -6.58
C TYR A 297 10.97 13.20 -7.66
N VAL A 298 9.98 12.63 -8.36
CA VAL A 298 10.23 11.72 -9.49
C VAL A 298 11.00 12.42 -10.61
N GLU A 299 10.73 13.68 -10.90
CA GLU A 299 11.47 14.45 -11.90
C GLU A 299 12.94 14.64 -11.53
N GLN A 300 13.26 14.79 -10.25
CA GLN A 300 14.60 15.13 -9.75
C GLN A 300 15.43 13.92 -9.36
N VAL A 301 14.84 12.87 -8.78
CA VAL A 301 15.56 11.68 -8.32
C VAL A 301 16.28 10.98 -9.46
N ARG A 302 17.46 10.42 -9.20
CA ARG A 302 18.17 9.57 -10.16
C ARG A 302 17.69 8.12 -10.03
N ALA A 303 17.29 7.52 -11.15
CA ALA A 303 16.92 6.10 -11.22
C ALA A 303 17.17 5.58 -12.64
N PRO A 304 17.39 4.25 -12.84
CA PRO A 304 17.60 3.67 -14.17
C PRO A 304 16.47 3.95 -15.16
N VAL A 305 15.24 3.81 -14.69
CA VAL A 305 14.00 4.19 -15.36
C VAL A 305 13.12 4.84 -14.32
N LYS A 306 12.40 5.90 -14.69
CA LYS A 306 11.46 6.55 -13.76
C LYS A 306 10.27 7.15 -14.50
N ALA A 307 9.11 7.12 -13.86
CA ALA A 307 7.94 7.83 -14.34
C ALA A 307 6.99 8.19 -13.19
N PHE A 308 6.36 9.35 -13.32
CA PHE A 308 5.20 9.74 -12.53
C PHE A 308 3.94 9.52 -13.36
N ILE A 309 2.99 8.76 -12.84
CA ILE A 309 1.79 8.30 -13.54
C ILE A 309 0.56 8.73 -12.74
N PRO A 310 -0.07 9.84 -13.11
CA PRO A 310 -1.27 10.30 -12.42
C PRO A 310 -2.49 9.47 -12.86
N ILE A 311 -3.25 9.00 -11.87
CA ILE A 311 -4.55 8.33 -12.06
C ILE A 311 -5.66 9.13 -11.37
N ASP A 312 -6.91 8.81 -11.66
CA ASP A 312 -8.03 9.42 -10.97
C ASP A 312 -8.15 8.86 -9.55
N GLY A 313 -8.60 9.69 -8.60
CA GLY A 313 -8.75 9.32 -7.20
C GLY A 313 -7.83 10.09 -6.26
N GLY A 314 -7.91 9.77 -4.96
CA GLY A 314 -7.13 10.37 -3.88
C GLY A 314 -5.99 9.47 -3.41
N HIS A 315 -5.69 9.57 -2.11
CA HIS A 315 -4.61 8.82 -1.46
C HIS A 315 -4.74 7.29 -1.61
N PHE A 316 -5.96 6.79 -1.68
CA PHE A 316 -6.29 5.38 -1.76
C PHE A 316 -6.66 4.93 -3.18
N ALA A 317 -6.21 5.65 -4.21
CA ALA A 317 -6.57 5.37 -5.60
C ALA A 317 -6.24 3.93 -6.06
N CYS A 318 -5.20 3.32 -5.53
CA CYS A 318 -4.86 1.92 -5.81
C CYS A 318 -5.92 0.91 -5.34
N PHE A 319 -6.78 1.30 -4.39
CA PHE A 319 -7.89 0.49 -3.89
C PHE A 319 -9.25 0.95 -4.43
N THR A 320 -9.46 2.26 -4.58
CA THR A 320 -10.75 2.81 -5.03
C THR A 320 -10.94 2.70 -6.54
N ASP A 321 -9.86 2.67 -7.32
CA ASP A 321 -9.87 2.34 -8.76
C ASP A 321 -8.73 1.40 -9.12
N PRO A 322 -8.78 0.14 -8.70
CA PRO A 322 -7.71 -0.83 -8.95
C PRO A 322 -7.46 -1.06 -10.44
N ASN A 323 -8.48 -0.87 -11.29
CA ASN A 323 -8.32 -1.10 -12.74
C ASN A 323 -7.36 -0.08 -13.38
N GLN A 324 -7.45 1.20 -13.04
CA GLN A 324 -6.48 2.20 -13.52
C GLN A 324 -5.07 1.91 -13.01
N PHE A 325 -4.95 1.53 -11.73
CA PHE A 325 -3.66 1.20 -11.14
C PHE A 325 -3.01 -0.03 -11.80
N ILE A 326 -3.77 -1.11 -11.98
CA ILE A 326 -3.31 -2.34 -12.65
C ILE A 326 -2.93 -2.05 -14.10
N ALA A 327 -3.73 -1.27 -14.84
CA ALA A 327 -3.41 -0.89 -16.21
C ALA A 327 -2.10 -0.09 -16.29
N ALA A 328 -1.80 0.76 -15.31
CA ALA A 328 -0.53 1.46 -15.22
C ALA A 328 0.64 0.47 -14.95
N LEU A 329 0.47 -0.51 -14.06
CA LEU A 329 1.45 -1.57 -13.84
C LEU A 329 1.72 -2.36 -15.13
N GLN A 330 0.66 -2.83 -15.80
CA GLN A 330 0.76 -3.62 -17.04
C GLN A 330 1.47 -2.86 -18.17
N THR A 331 1.17 -1.57 -18.33
CA THR A 331 1.70 -0.80 -19.46
C THR A 331 3.09 -0.20 -19.21
N ARG A 332 3.47 0.03 -17.96
CA ARG A 332 4.70 0.76 -17.61
C ARG A 332 5.74 -0.07 -16.86
N VAL A 333 5.31 -1.07 -16.09
CA VAL A 333 6.22 -1.88 -15.26
C VAL A 333 6.45 -3.25 -15.87
N MET A 334 5.39 -3.93 -16.33
CA MET A 334 5.50 -5.28 -16.91
C MET A 334 6.50 -5.38 -18.08
N PRO A 335 6.63 -4.41 -19.00
CA PRO A 335 7.65 -4.48 -20.04
C PRO A 335 9.09 -4.60 -19.55
N LEU A 336 9.37 -4.29 -18.28
CA LEU A 336 10.70 -4.46 -17.69
C LEU A 336 10.98 -5.89 -17.20
N ILE A 337 9.95 -6.73 -17.12
CA ILE A 337 10.06 -8.12 -16.67
C ILE A 337 10.28 -9.05 -17.86
N ASP A 338 9.70 -8.69 -19.01
CA ASP A 338 9.70 -9.49 -20.23
C ASP A 338 10.95 -9.25 -21.11
N GLY A 339 11.79 -8.30 -20.75
CA GLY A 339 13.04 -7.93 -21.44
C GLY A 339 14.27 -8.34 -20.69
#